data_0fd1474da2b4c81691ba44e004eff020
#
_entry.id   0fd1474da2b4c81691ba44e004eff020
#
_cell.length_a   1.000
_cell.length_b   1.000
_cell.length_c   1.000
_cell.angle_alpha   90.00
_cell.angle_beta   90.00
_cell.angle_gamma   90.00
#
_symmetry.space_group_name_H-M   'P 1'
#
loop_
_entity.id
_entity.type
_entity.pdbx_description
1 polymer ?
#
loop_
_entity_poly.entity_id
_entity_poly.type
_entity_poly.pdbx_seq_one_letter_code
_entity_poly.pdbx_strand_id
1 'polypeptide(L)'
;MTGNRVRYALLLTVGVLAVAPFAAAASAQTIHVVERATTDAVTNGSKQDQAGNVLTWHNKIYDAANKKRIGRDAGYCIRIIVGKSWECSWTTYLEAGSIGVQGQFLDKGDSELAITGGTGAYAGASGTMTLHYRNKKGTAFDFIFHLK
;
A
#
# COMPACT_ATOMS: atom_id res chain seq x y z
N MET A 1 38.61 4.57 -78.38
CA MET A 1 38.23 3.46 -77.48
C MET A 1 38.00 4.02 -76.12
N THR A 2 36.74 4.35 -75.79
CA THR A 2 36.30 5.01 -74.54
C THR A 2 35.65 3.99 -73.62
N GLY A 3 36.37 3.63 -72.54
CA GLY A 3 35.90 2.67 -71.55
C GLY A 3 35.00 3.33 -70.53
N ASN A 4 33.75 2.91 -70.52
CA ASN A 4 32.69 3.38 -69.59
C ASN A 4 32.84 2.58 -68.26
N ARG A 5 33.25 3.27 -67.14
CA ARG A 5 33.28 2.66 -65.80
C ARG A 5 31.94 2.91 -65.08
N VAL A 6 31.16 1.84 -64.95
CA VAL A 6 29.96 1.84 -64.14
C VAL A 6 30.35 1.77 -62.64
N ARG A 7 30.00 2.81 -61.87
CA ARG A 7 30.17 2.82 -60.41
C ARG A 7 28.90 2.31 -59.74
N TYR A 8 28.99 1.17 -59.09
CA TYR A 8 27.93 0.64 -58.23
C TYR A 8 28.03 1.35 -56.88
N ALA A 9 26.98 2.11 -56.51
CA ALA A 9 26.84 2.65 -55.16
C ALA A 9 26.17 1.59 -54.27
N LEU A 10 26.88 1.12 -53.28
CA LEU A 10 26.34 0.19 -52.27
C LEU A 10 25.60 1.00 -51.20
N LEU A 11 24.26 0.92 -51.21
CA LEU A 11 23.39 1.49 -50.18
C LEU A 11 23.37 0.54 -48.98
N LEU A 12 24.07 0.91 -47.91
CA LEU A 12 23.97 0.25 -46.58
C LEU A 12 22.72 0.77 -45.86
N THR A 13 21.67 -0.05 -45.79
CA THR A 13 20.51 0.21 -44.95
C THR A 13 20.83 -0.26 -43.54
N VAL A 14 21.01 0.70 -42.62
CA VAL A 14 21.12 0.44 -41.17
C VAL A 14 19.72 0.20 -40.62
N GLY A 15 19.39 -1.05 -40.38
CA GLY A 15 18.15 -1.44 -39.68
C GLY A 15 18.26 -1.11 -38.19
N VAL A 16 17.45 -0.17 -37.71
CA VAL A 16 17.29 0.11 -36.27
C VAL A 16 16.37 -0.97 -35.71
N LEU A 17 16.90 -1.92 -34.97
CA LEU A 17 16.09 -2.84 -34.15
C LEU A 17 15.52 -2.05 -32.95
N ALA A 18 14.23 -1.75 -32.97
CA ALA A 18 13.50 -1.23 -31.82
C ALA A 18 13.33 -2.35 -30.79
N VAL A 19 14.10 -2.31 -29.69
CA VAL A 19 13.89 -3.19 -28.54
C VAL A 19 12.71 -2.62 -27.74
N ALA A 20 11.53 -3.24 -27.85
CA ALA A 20 10.40 -2.91 -27.00
C ALA A 20 10.70 -3.31 -25.55
N PRO A 21 10.52 -2.42 -24.55
CA PRO A 21 10.68 -2.80 -23.16
C PRO A 21 9.59 -3.81 -22.81
N PHE A 22 9.99 -5.02 -22.41
CA PHE A 22 9.09 -5.97 -21.75
C PHE A 22 8.74 -5.38 -20.38
N ALA A 23 7.54 -4.79 -20.25
CA ALA A 23 6.97 -4.52 -18.95
C ALA A 23 6.64 -5.87 -18.31
N ALA A 24 7.46 -6.30 -17.35
CA ALA A 24 7.12 -7.44 -16.52
C ALA A 24 5.82 -7.10 -15.79
N ALA A 25 4.75 -7.86 -16.03
CA ALA A 25 3.52 -7.74 -15.26
C ALA A 25 3.87 -8.01 -13.79
N ALA A 26 3.62 -7.03 -12.90
CA ALA A 26 3.78 -7.23 -11.48
C ALA A 26 2.85 -8.39 -11.07
N SER A 27 3.42 -9.45 -10.48
CA SER A 27 2.61 -10.57 -10.00
C SER A 27 1.78 -10.09 -8.81
N ALA A 28 0.47 -10.39 -8.81
CA ALA A 28 -0.40 -10.12 -7.68
C ALA A 28 0.17 -10.80 -6.43
N GLN A 29 0.42 -10.01 -5.37
CA GLN A 29 0.98 -10.49 -4.11
C GLN A 29 0.01 -10.19 -2.98
N THR A 30 -0.21 -11.17 -2.09
CA THR A 30 -0.96 -10.96 -0.85
C THR A 30 -0.01 -10.98 0.33
N ILE A 31 -0.10 -9.94 1.19
CA ILE A 31 0.65 -9.83 2.44
C ILE A 31 -0.35 -9.78 3.58
N HIS A 32 -0.24 -10.70 4.54
CA HIS A 32 -1.09 -10.75 5.72
C HIS A 32 -0.24 -10.47 6.96
N VAL A 33 -0.60 -9.42 7.71
CA VAL A 33 0.03 -9.04 8.97
C VAL A 33 -1.03 -8.72 10.02
N VAL A 34 -0.63 -8.69 11.29
CA VAL A 34 -1.52 -8.38 12.41
C VAL A 34 -1.04 -7.15 13.14
N GLU A 35 -1.90 -6.14 13.23
CA GLU A 35 -1.71 -5.00 14.11
C GLU A 35 -2.17 -5.34 15.54
N ARG A 36 -1.41 -4.89 16.55
CA ARG A 36 -1.89 -4.82 17.95
C ARG A 36 -2.09 -3.36 18.33
N ALA A 37 -3.34 -2.94 18.39
CA ALA A 37 -3.76 -1.58 18.73
C ALA A 37 -3.55 -1.31 20.23
N THR A 38 -2.40 -0.74 20.57
CA THR A 38 -1.97 -0.53 21.98
C THR A 38 -1.63 0.93 22.29
N THR A 39 -1.56 1.78 21.27
CA THR A 39 -1.16 3.20 21.41
C THR A 39 -2.19 4.18 20.88
N ASP A 40 -3.37 3.70 20.52
CA ASP A 40 -4.45 4.49 19.94
C ASP A 40 -4.89 5.60 20.91
N ALA A 41 -4.93 6.84 20.43
CA ALA A 41 -5.29 8.02 21.19
C ALA A 41 -6.16 8.98 20.39
N VAL A 42 -7.27 9.41 20.96
CA VAL A 42 -8.12 10.48 20.41
C VAL A 42 -7.68 11.81 20.99
N THR A 43 -7.34 12.77 20.15
CA THR A 43 -6.53 13.96 20.51
C THR A 43 -7.22 15.31 20.39
N ASN A 44 -8.51 15.43 20.18
CA ASN A 44 -9.13 16.75 20.04
C ASN A 44 -9.73 17.34 21.34
N GLY A 45 -9.33 16.82 22.50
CA GLY A 45 -9.77 17.31 23.79
C GLY A 45 -11.17 16.86 24.23
N SER A 46 -11.95 16.22 23.38
CA SER A 46 -13.25 15.64 23.70
C SER A 46 -13.14 14.16 24.06
N LYS A 47 -13.79 13.78 25.18
CA LYS A 47 -13.95 12.36 25.53
C LYS A 47 -15.15 11.72 24.84
N GLN A 48 -15.97 12.51 24.16
CA GLN A 48 -17.15 12.03 23.45
C GLN A 48 -16.81 11.74 21.99
N ASP A 49 -17.45 10.73 21.40
CA ASP A 49 -17.39 10.46 19.99
C ASP A 49 -18.12 11.57 19.23
N GLN A 50 -17.38 12.34 18.42
CA GLN A 50 -17.92 13.44 17.62
C GLN A 50 -17.17 13.59 16.31
N ALA A 51 -17.84 14.12 15.28
CA ALA A 51 -17.21 14.42 14.00
C ALA A 51 -16.03 15.40 14.20
N GLY A 52 -14.94 15.14 13.50
CA GLY A 52 -13.69 15.89 13.61
C GLY A 52 -12.72 15.39 14.69
N ASN A 53 -13.10 14.39 15.51
CA ASN A 53 -12.13 13.74 16.38
C ASN A 53 -10.99 13.16 15.57
N VAL A 54 -9.75 13.36 16.05
CA VAL A 54 -8.54 12.79 15.44
C VAL A 54 -8.05 11.64 16.28
N LEU A 55 -8.01 10.45 15.71
CA LEU A 55 -7.37 9.26 16.26
C LEU A 55 -5.94 9.17 15.70
N THR A 56 -4.96 8.95 16.55
CA THR A 56 -3.56 8.72 16.15
C THR A 56 -3.01 7.48 16.81
N TRP A 57 -2.05 6.81 16.17
CA TRP A 57 -1.37 5.64 16.72
C TRP A 57 0.02 5.42 16.14
N HIS A 58 0.79 4.55 16.81
CA HIS A 58 2.05 3.96 16.36
C HIS A 58 2.17 2.54 16.91
N ASN A 59 1.51 1.60 16.28
CA ASN A 59 1.32 0.24 16.79
C ASN A 59 2.40 -0.74 16.31
N LYS A 60 2.44 -1.90 16.93
CA LYS A 60 3.34 -3.00 16.55
C LYS A 60 2.64 -3.91 15.56
N ILE A 61 3.37 -4.31 14.50
CA ILE A 61 2.93 -5.25 13.49
C ILE A 61 3.59 -6.61 13.72
N TYR A 62 2.79 -7.64 13.63
CA TYR A 62 3.16 -9.04 13.81
C TYR A 62 2.88 -9.85 12.53
N ASP A 63 3.47 -11.04 12.43
CA ASP A 63 3.17 -12.01 11.38
C ASP A 63 1.68 -12.44 11.41
N ALA A 64 1.21 -13.11 10.36
CA ALA A 64 -0.17 -13.59 10.26
C ALA A 64 -0.59 -14.52 11.43
N ALA A 65 0.36 -15.23 12.03
CA ALA A 65 0.13 -16.05 13.21
C ALA A 65 0.03 -15.22 14.51
N ASN A 66 0.25 -13.90 14.43
CA ASN A 66 0.30 -12.98 15.58
C ASN A 66 1.33 -13.37 16.67
N LYS A 67 2.48 -13.94 16.27
CA LYS A 67 3.53 -14.43 17.17
C LYS A 67 4.79 -13.58 17.13
N LYS A 68 5.36 -13.39 15.94
CA LYS A 68 6.62 -12.67 15.75
C LYS A 68 6.35 -11.23 15.35
N ARG A 69 6.92 -10.25 16.07
CA ARG A 69 6.92 -8.85 15.62
C ARG A 69 7.77 -8.73 14.36
N ILE A 70 7.19 -8.16 13.31
CA ILE A 70 7.82 -8.00 11.99
C ILE A 70 7.86 -6.54 11.51
N GLY A 71 7.24 -5.63 12.29
CA GLY A 71 7.19 -4.23 11.87
C GLY A 71 6.49 -3.33 12.88
N ARG A 72 6.04 -2.22 12.37
CA ARG A 72 5.21 -1.22 13.04
C ARG A 72 4.33 -0.54 12.03
N ASP A 73 3.31 0.16 12.47
CA ASP A 73 2.58 1.13 11.67
C ASP A 73 2.42 2.45 12.43
N ALA A 74 2.04 3.48 11.72
CA ALA A 74 1.69 4.76 12.30
C ALA A 74 0.74 5.50 11.35
N GLY A 75 -0.24 6.19 11.93
CA GLY A 75 -1.22 6.90 11.14
C GLY A 75 -2.19 7.71 11.96
N TYR A 76 -3.20 8.18 11.26
CA TYR A 76 -4.30 8.94 11.85
C TYR A 76 -5.61 8.65 11.14
N CYS A 77 -6.70 8.89 11.85
CA CYS A 77 -8.05 8.93 11.31
C CYS A 77 -8.79 10.17 11.79
N ILE A 78 -9.71 10.64 10.97
CA ILE A 78 -10.66 11.69 11.33
C ILE A 78 -12.05 11.06 11.41
N ARG A 79 -12.77 11.27 12.52
CA ARG A 79 -14.15 10.80 12.66
C ARG A 79 -15.05 11.56 11.68
N ILE A 80 -15.68 10.83 10.76
CA ILE A 80 -16.60 11.41 9.78
C ILE A 80 -18.05 11.23 10.22
N ILE A 81 -18.45 9.99 10.55
CA ILE A 81 -19.81 9.68 10.98
C ILE A 81 -19.74 9.02 12.35
N VAL A 82 -20.28 9.72 13.35
CA VAL A 82 -20.31 9.28 14.76
C VAL A 82 -20.93 7.88 14.87
N GLY A 83 -20.21 6.97 15.53
CA GLY A 83 -20.62 5.58 15.74
C GLY A 83 -20.67 4.72 14.46
N LYS A 84 -20.07 5.19 13.34
CA LYS A 84 -20.09 4.45 12.06
C LYS A 84 -18.74 4.37 11.38
N SER A 85 -18.07 5.51 11.13
CA SER A 85 -16.86 5.48 10.31
C SER A 85 -15.90 6.65 10.56
N TRP A 86 -14.65 6.36 10.23
CA TRP A 86 -13.53 7.29 10.16
C TRP A 86 -12.99 7.34 8.73
N GLU A 87 -12.34 8.44 8.37
CA GLU A 87 -11.45 8.52 7.21
C GLU A 87 -10.02 8.45 7.70
N CYS A 88 -9.24 7.49 7.20
CA CYS A 88 -7.93 7.13 7.73
C CYS A 88 -6.84 7.20 6.68
N SER A 89 -5.61 7.48 7.16
CA SER A 89 -4.38 7.33 6.39
C SER A 89 -3.28 6.83 7.31
N TRP A 90 -2.58 5.76 6.90
CA TRP A 90 -1.43 5.25 7.65
C TRP A 90 -0.40 4.56 6.79
N THR A 91 0.75 4.30 7.39
CA THR A 91 1.86 3.58 6.76
C THR A 91 2.26 2.38 7.62
N THR A 92 2.28 1.20 7.01
CA THR A 92 2.82 -0.02 7.60
C THR A 92 4.28 -0.17 7.18
N TYR A 93 5.19 -0.23 8.17
CA TYR A 93 6.64 -0.34 7.98
C TYR A 93 7.09 -1.77 8.27
N LEU A 94 7.60 -2.44 7.26
CA LEU A 94 8.14 -3.79 7.29
C LEU A 94 9.65 -3.77 6.97
N GLU A 95 10.35 -4.88 7.17
CA GLU A 95 11.79 -4.97 6.89
C GLU A 95 12.12 -4.67 5.41
N ALA A 96 11.30 -5.15 4.49
CA ALA A 96 11.50 -4.97 3.05
C ALA A 96 11.10 -3.58 2.51
N GLY A 97 10.43 -2.75 3.32
CA GLY A 97 9.94 -1.43 2.91
C GLY A 97 8.64 -1.05 3.63
N SER A 98 7.92 -0.06 3.08
CA SER A 98 6.67 0.39 3.67
C SER A 98 5.52 0.38 2.66
N ILE A 99 4.29 0.25 3.17
CA ILE A 99 3.05 0.32 2.37
C ILE A 99 2.15 1.37 3.01
N GLY A 100 1.75 2.37 2.21
CA GLY A 100 0.77 3.39 2.58
C GLY A 100 -0.64 2.99 2.17
N VAL A 101 -1.63 3.29 3.01
CA VAL A 101 -3.05 3.08 2.72
C VAL A 101 -3.88 4.27 3.12
N GLN A 102 -5.02 4.45 2.45
CA GLN A 102 -6.01 5.47 2.77
C GLN A 102 -7.41 4.97 2.46
N GLY A 103 -8.38 5.40 3.28
CA GLY A 103 -9.80 5.15 3.05
C GLY A 103 -10.61 5.06 4.31
N GLN A 104 -11.85 4.60 4.16
CA GLN A 104 -12.80 4.51 5.23
C GLN A 104 -12.48 3.33 6.17
N PHE A 105 -12.43 3.61 7.48
CA PHE A 105 -12.43 2.62 8.55
C PHE A 105 -13.80 2.58 9.21
N LEU A 106 -14.43 1.42 9.22
CA LEU A 106 -15.77 1.19 9.79
C LEU A 106 -15.66 0.78 11.25
N ASP A 107 -16.53 1.29 12.10
CA ASP A 107 -16.61 0.90 13.52
C ASP A 107 -17.07 -0.57 13.67
N LYS A 108 -17.68 -1.15 12.64
CA LYS A 108 -18.16 -2.54 12.63
C LYS A 108 -17.99 -3.14 11.25
N GLY A 109 -17.58 -4.41 11.21
CA GLY A 109 -17.33 -5.13 9.98
C GLY A 109 -15.97 -4.81 9.37
N ASP A 110 -15.69 -5.40 8.23
CA ASP A 110 -14.45 -5.22 7.51
C ASP A 110 -14.43 -3.88 6.79
N SER A 111 -13.25 -3.32 6.65
CA SER A 111 -13.01 -2.11 5.86
C SER A 111 -12.09 -2.42 4.70
N GLU A 112 -12.34 -1.81 3.53
CA GLU A 112 -11.44 -1.87 2.39
C GLU A 112 -10.84 -0.49 2.16
N LEU A 113 -9.50 -0.41 2.10
CA LEU A 113 -8.74 0.80 1.88
C LEU A 113 -7.90 0.68 0.62
N ALA A 114 -7.67 1.80 -0.06
CA ALA A 114 -6.77 1.86 -1.19
C ALA A 114 -5.31 1.82 -0.74
N ILE A 115 -4.47 1.04 -1.42
CA ILE A 115 -3.01 1.14 -1.30
C ILE A 115 -2.57 2.35 -2.12
N THR A 116 -1.98 3.35 -1.46
CA THR A 116 -1.60 4.64 -2.05
C THR A 116 -0.15 4.69 -2.52
N GLY A 117 0.62 3.65 -2.23
CA GLY A 117 2.02 3.52 -2.62
C GLY A 117 2.85 2.75 -1.61
N GLY A 118 4.16 2.77 -1.80
CA GLY A 118 5.09 2.11 -0.90
C GLY A 118 6.53 2.51 -1.17
N THR A 119 7.45 1.98 -0.34
CA THR A 119 8.90 2.17 -0.46
C THR A 119 9.63 0.82 -0.45
N GLY A 120 10.92 0.82 -0.80
CA GLY A 120 11.73 -0.39 -0.82
C GLY A 120 11.17 -1.43 -1.80
N ALA A 121 10.98 -2.67 -1.36
CA ALA A 121 10.39 -3.73 -2.18
C ALA A 121 8.94 -3.46 -2.61
N TYR A 122 8.28 -2.48 -1.98
CA TYR A 122 6.89 -2.08 -2.27
C TYR A 122 6.79 -0.77 -3.05
N ALA A 123 7.90 -0.28 -3.64
CA ALA A 123 7.88 0.93 -4.47
C ALA A 123 6.92 0.76 -5.65
N GLY A 124 6.02 1.74 -5.83
CA GLY A 124 4.98 1.67 -6.86
C GLY A 124 3.79 0.75 -6.54
N ALA A 125 3.70 0.21 -5.31
CA ALA A 125 2.58 -0.62 -4.89
C ALA A 125 1.24 0.08 -5.09
N SER A 126 0.26 -0.69 -5.57
CA SER A 126 -1.14 -0.30 -5.72
C SER A 126 -2.04 -1.50 -5.39
N GLY A 127 -3.34 -1.29 -5.31
CA GLY A 127 -4.30 -2.34 -4.98
C GLY A 127 -5.16 -1.95 -3.79
N THR A 128 -5.60 -2.94 -3.01
CA THR A 128 -6.44 -2.73 -1.83
C THR A 128 -5.89 -3.40 -0.59
N MET A 129 -6.30 -2.94 0.57
CA MET A 129 -6.03 -3.58 1.84
C MET A 129 -7.36 -3.80 2.57
N THR A 130 -7.61 -5.05 2.95
CA THR A 130 -8.73 -5.41 3.83
C THR A 130 -8.27 -5.31 5.28
N LEU A 131 -9.00 -4.53 6.09
CA LEU A 131 -8.86 -4.50 7.54
C LEU A 131 -9.99 -5.32 8.15
N HIS A 132 -9.63 -6.36 8.89
CA HIS A 132 -10.56 -7.23 9.58
C HIS A 132 -10.34 -7.17 11.10
N TYR A 133 -11.43 -7.04 11.88
CA TYR A 133 -11.39 -7.11 13.34
C TYR A 133 -11.06 -8.53 13.81
N ARG A 134 -9.85 -8.75 14.29
CA ARG A 134 -9.43 -10.06 14.83
C ARG A 134 -10.13 -10.42 16.15
N ASN A 135 -10.61 -9.42 16.86
CA ASN A 135 -11.38 -9.59 18.08
C ASN A 135 -12.43 -8.50 18.27
N LYS A 136 -13.48 -8.82 19.04
CA LYS A 136 -14.60 -7.88 19.32
C LYS A 136 -14.21 -6.62 20.11
N LYS A 137 -13.03 -6.62 20.77
CA LYS A 137 -12.56 -5.48 21.57
C LYS A 137 -11.85 -4.41 20.72
N GLY A 138 -11.56 -4.68 19.44
CA GLY A 138 -10.79 -3.78 18.58
C GLY A 138 -9.35 -3.56 19.06
N THR A 139 -8.73 -4.58 19.65
CA THR A 139 -7.34 -4.51 20.13
C THR A 139 -6.35 -5.24 19.25
N ALA A 140 -6.83 -5.91 18.21
CA ALA A 140 -6.03 -6.55 17.17
C ALA A 140 -6.82 -6.58 15.85
N PHE A 141 -6.11 -6.31 14.76
CA PHE A 141 -6.65 -6.26 13.42
C PHE A 141 -5.78 -7.07 12.47
N ASP A 142 -6.41 -7.78 11.54
CA ASP A 142 -5.73 -8.37 10.40
C ASP A 142 -5.69 -7.33 9.28
N PHE A 143 -4.50 -7.02 8.77
CA PHE A 143 -4.28 -6.23 7.56
C PHE A 143 -3.89 -7.17 6.44
N ILE A 144 -4.72 -7.26 5.41
CA ILE A 144 -4.51 -8.14 4.25
C ILE A 144 -4.34 -7.24 3.02
N PHE A 145 -3.08 -7.04 2.61
CA PHE A 145 -2.74 -6.24 1.44
C PHE A 145 -2.82 -7.10 0.19
N HIS A 146 -3.59 -6.66 -0.80
CA HIS A 146 -3.72 -7.24 -2.14
C HIS A 146 -3.00 -6.34 -3.13
N LEU A 147 -1.71 -6.59 -3.33
CA LEU A 147 -0.84 -5.82 -4.22
C LEU A 147 -1.08 -6.21 -5.70
N LYS A 148 -1.05 -5.20 -6.57
CA LYS A 148 -1.11 -5.36 -8.04
C LYS A 148 0.21 -4.99 -8.67
#